data_a145af0ff988ed82af99a4cdeccb1395
#
_entry.id   a145af0ff988ed82af99a4cdeccb1395
#
_cell.length_a   1.000
_cell.length_b   1.000
_cell.length_c   1.000
_cell.angle_alpha   90.00
_cell.angle_beta   90.00
_cell.angle_gamma   90.00
#
_symmetry.space_group_name_H-M   'P 1'
#
loop_
_entity.id
_entity.type
_entity.pdbx_description
1 polymer ?
#
loop_
_entity_poly.entity_id
_entity_poly.type
_entity_poly.pdbx_seq_one_letter_code
_entity_poly.pdbx_strand_id
1 'polypeptide(L)'
;SHLTSERVPMLIEIVQNPPALEQLIERFAARRLSFVLDSSQSNDGLGEWSFFGAEPFEVFHSDTPDSGGLKQMREWMARCEVATNDSGIPFVGGAVGFIAYEYGRQIEVIQQASVDDRNIPDLHFGLYDGIAAYNHRRGELYLVAIGLRGEAAVVIKELRSWVEAEVERVTVPANAFGAWEWNMSQTEFEAKVAAVREFIASGDVYQVNLSQRARCRYAGPALPIFQALRRGNPAPYSAYLDTGDLQVISTSPEQFLRKR
;
A
#
# COMPACT_ATOMS: atom_id res chain seq x y z
N SER A 1 -14.07 -29.60 25.75
CA SER A 1 -13.51 -30.22 24.55
C SER A 1 -12.83 -29.14 23.74
N HIS A 2 -11.49 -29.06 23.82
CA HIS A 2 -10.68 -28.22 22.96
C HIS A 2 -10.72 -28.82 21.55
N LEU A 3 -11.49 -28.17 20.67
CA LEU A 3 -11.29 -28.36 19.25
C LEU A 3 -9.95 -27.68 18.92
N THR A 4 -8.89 -28.45 18.81
CA THR A 4 -7.69 -28.06 18.09
C THR A 4 -8.12 -27.92 16.63
N SER A 5 -8.41 -26.68 16.19
CA SER A 5 -8.54 -26.44 14.76
C SER A 5 -7.18 -26.77 14.16
N GLU A 6 -7.12 -27.84 13.35
CA GLU A 6 -5.93 -28.10 12.53
C GLU A 6 -5.71 -26.85 11.68
N ARG A 7 -4.61 -26.14 11.95
CA ARG A 7 -4.23 -24.96 11.15
C ARG A 7 -3.98 -25.45 9.73
N VAL A 8 -4.68 -24.87 8.77
CA VAL A 8 -4.43 -25.15 7.35
C VAL A 8 -2.99 -24.70 7.07
N PRO A 9 -2.14 -25.57 6.53
CA PRO A 9 -0.75 -25.21 6.26
C PRO A 9 -0.68 -24.14 5.15
N MET A 10 0.22 -23.17 5.33
CA MET A 10 0.57 -22.24 4.27
C MET A 10 1.08 -23.00 3.04
N LEU A 11 0.60 -22.63 1.86
CA LEU A 11 1.03 -23.21 0.59
C LEU A 11 1.79 -22.15 -0.23
N ILE A 12 2.94 -22.54 -0.77
CA ILE A 12 3.78 -21.70 -1.63
C ILE A 12 4.02 -22.45 -2.93
N GLU A 13 3.85 -21.75 -4.03
CA GLU A 13 4.12 -22.27 -5.37
C GLU A 13 4.97 -21.30 -6.17
N ILE A 14 5.99 -21.81 -6.85
CA ILE A 14 6.86 -21.00 -7.73
C ILE A 14 6.31 -21.06 -9.15
N VAL A 15 6.09 -19.89 -9.74
CA VAL A 15 5.63 -19.78 -11.12
C VAL A 15 6.82 -19.92 -12.07
N GLN A 16 6.77 -20.91 -12.94
CA GLN A 16 7.76 -21.08 -14.00
C GLN A 16 7.56 -20.03 -15.09
N ASN A 17 8.64 -19.33 -15.50
CA ASN A 17 8.59 -18.28 -16.50
C ASN A 17 7.55 -17.19 -16.17
N PRO A 18 7.73 -16.43 -15.07
CA PRO A 18 6.76 -15.44 -14.64
C PRO A 18 6.60 -14.34 -15.71
N PRO A 19 5.42 -13.72 -15.79
CA PRO A 19 5.21 -12.55 -16.62
C PRO A 19 6.15 -11.40 -16.21
N ALA A 20 6.35 -10.46 -17.13
CA ALA A 20 7.06 -9.22 -16.79
C ALA A 20 6.37 -8.47 -15.65
N LEU A 21 7.14 -7.76 -14.82
CA LEU A 21 6.63 -7.04 -13.65
C LEU A 21 5.50 -6.07 -13.98
N GLU A 22 5.61 -5.35 -15.12
CA GLU A 22 4.58 -4.44 -15.60
C GLU A 22 3.26 -5.16 -15.88
N GLN A 23 3.32 -6.37 -16.42
CA GLN A 23 2.13 -7.19 -16.67
C GLN A 23 1.50 -7.69 -15.36
N LEU A 24 2.32 -8.05 -14.36
CA LEU A 24 1.82 -8.40 -13.03
C LEU A 24 1.09 -7.21 -12.38
N ILE A 25 1.68 -6.01 -12.44
CA ILE A 25 1.06 -4.78 -11.96
C ILE A 25 -0.29 -4.55 -12.63
N GLU A 26 -0.37 -4.64 -13.96
CA GLU A 26 -1.60 -4.45 -14.73
C GLU A 26 -2.67 -5.49 -14.36
N ARG A 27 -2.30 -6.75 -14.23
CA ARG A 27 -3.21 -7.86 -13.93
C ARG A 27 -3.81 -7.79 -12.54
N PHE A 28 -2.99 -7.45 -11.54
CA PHE A 28 -3.50 -7.29 -10.17
C PHE A 28 -4.27 -5.99 -10.00
N ALA A 29 -3.80 -4.87 -10.53
CA ALA A 29 -4.49 -3.58 -10.43
C ALA A 29 -5.83 -3.52 -11.18
N ALA A 30 -6.06 -4.41 -12.16
CA ALA A 30 -7.36 -4.56 -12.81
C ALA A 30 -8.44 -5.20 -11.92
N ARG A 31 -8.06 -5.72 -10.75
CA ARG A 31 -8.98 -6.36 -9.81
C ARG A 31 -9.42 -5.42 -8.71
N ARG A 32 -10.58 -5.73 -8.13
CA ARG A 32 -11.14 -4.92 -7.05
C ARG A 32 -10.29 -5.00 -5.79
N LEU A 33 -10.20 -3.86 -5.09
CA LEU A 33 -9.51 -3.76 -3.80
C LEU A 33 -8.09 -4.34 -3.86
N SER A 34 -7.40 -4.05 -4.95
CA SER A 34 -6.05 -4.54 -5.21
C SER A 34 -4.99 -3.70 -4.52
N PHE A 35 -3.85 -4.33 -4.31
CA PHE A 35 -2.64 -3.62 -3.92
C PHE A 35 -1.44 -4.06 -4.74
N VAL A 36 -0.52 -3.13 -4.92
CA VAL A 36 0.84 -3.35 -5.40
C VAL A 36 1.77 -2.65 -4.42
N LEU A 37 2.61 -3.39 -3.72
CA LEU A 37 3.72 -2.86 -2.94
C LEU A 37 4.98 -3.13 -3.74
N ASP A 38 5.54 -2.09 -4.37
CA ASP A 38 6.59 -2.22 -5.36
C ASP A 38 7.91 -1.62 -4.90
N SER A 39 8.97 -2.33 -5.19
CA SER A 39 10.32 -1.85 -5.03
C SER A 39 10.92 -1.62 -6.41
N SER A 40 10.64 -0.45 -6.97
CA SER A 40 11.14 -0.05 -8.30
C SER A 40 12.62 0.36 -8.30
N GLN A 41 13.22 0.49 -7.13
CA GLN A 41 14.65 0.75 -6.94
C GLN A 41 15.27 -0.34 -6.07
N SER A 42 16.11 -1.16 -6.65
CA SER A 42 16.86 -2.24 -5.97
C SER A 42 18.32 -1.82 -5.76
N ASN A 43 18.60 -1.00 -4.75
CA ASN A 43 19.95 -0.61 -4.38
C ASN A 43 20.25 -1.04 -2.94
N ASP A 44 21.46 -1.54 -2.69
CA ASP A 44 22.06 -1.78 -1.37
C ASP A 44 21.25 -2.66 -0.39
N GLY A 45 20.56 -3.69 -0.90
CA GLY A 45 19.76 -4.61 -0.07
C GLY A 45 18.38 -4.11 0.30
N LEU A 46 17.98 -2.93 -0.16
CA LEU A 46 16.60 -2.45 -0.17
C LEU A 46 15.94 -2.83 -1.50
N GLY A 47 14.65 -3.10 -1.47
CA GLY A 47 13.91 -3.29 -2.71
C GLY A 47 14.06 -4.66 -3.35
N GLU A 48 14.29 -5.71 -2.56
CA GLU A 48 14.41 -7.07 -3.10
C GLU A 48 13.08 -7.67 -3.56
N TRP A 49 11.96 -7.19 -3.02
CA TRP A 49 10.66 -7.80 -3.22
C TRP A 49 9.60 -6.80 -3.66
N SER A 50 8.69 -7.25 -4.53
CA SER A 50 7.38 -6.62 -4.78
C SER A 50 6.27 -7.60 -4.46
N PHE A 51 5.14 -7.07 -3.93
CA PHE A 51 3.99 -7.87 -3.50
C PHE A 51 2.73 -7.39 -4.19
N PHE A 52 1.87 -8.35 -4.53
CA PHE A 52 0.61 -8.12 -5.23
C PHE A 52 -0.51 -8.90 -4.57
N GLY A 53 -1.66 -8.27 -4.42
CA GLY A 53 -2.87 -8.94 -3.97
C GLY A 53 -4.11 -8.21 -4.43
N ALA A 54 -5.23 -8.88 -4.36
CA ALA A 54 -6.53 -8.34 -4.72
C ALA A 54 -7.64 -9.12 -4.01
N GLU A 55 -8.85 -8.57 -4.07
CA GLU A 55 -10.07 -9.23 -3.60
C GLU A 55 -9.94 -9.76 -2.17
N PRO A 56 -9.64 -8.87 -1.18
CA PRO A 56 -9.54 -9.28 0.21
C PRO A 56 -10.84 -9.94 0.67
N PHE A 57 -10.75 -10.94 1.54
CA PHE A 57 -11.93 -11.63 2.04
C PHE A 57 -12.65 -10.85 3.16
N GLU A 58 -11.98 -9.87 3.76
CA GLU A 58 -12.55 -8.96 4.74
C GLU A 58 -11.88 -7.59 4.61
N VAL A 59 -12.64 -6.51 4.87
CA VAL A 59 -12.14 -5.15 4.89
C VAL A 59 -12.45 -4.52 6.24
N PHE A 60 -11.45 -3.88 6.82
CA PHE A 60 -11.57 -3.06 8.01
C PHE A 60 -11.38 -1.59 7.66
N HIS A 61 -12.28 -0.74 8.11
CA HIS A 61 -12.12 0.71 8.05
C HIS A 61 -12.64 1.38 9.34
N SER A 62 -12.08 2.53 9.64
CA SER A 62 -12.50 3.35 10.78
C SER A 62 -12.44 4.82 10.42
N ASP A 63 -13.59 5.48 10.58
CA ASP A 63 -13.77 6.90 10.25
C ASP A 63 -13.97 7.77 11.51
N THR A 64 -14.02 7.17 12.69
CA THR A 64 -14.43 7.85 13.92
C THR A 64 -13.28 8.22 14.83
N PRO A 65 -13.12 9.52 15.17
CA PRO A 65 -12.02 10.02 16.01
C PRO A 65 -11.88 9.33 17.38
N ASP A 66 -12.99 8.87 17.97
CA ASP A 66 -13.04 8.34 19.35
C ASP A 66 -13.20 6.82 19.44
N SER A 67 -13.10 6.10 18.34
CA SER A 67 -13.50 4.69 18.29
C SER A 67 -12.42 3.68 18.70
N GLY A 68 -11.22 4.12 19.03
CA GLY A 68 -10.10 3.20 19.32
C GLY A 68 -9.74 2.32 18.13
N GLY A 69 -9.68 2.89 16.93
CA GLY A 69 -9.52 2.18 15.67
C GLY A 69 -8.36 1.17 15.65
N LEU A 70 -7.18 1.52 16.21
CA LEU A 70 -6.07 0.56 16.33
C LEU A 70 -6.38 -0.61 17.28
N LYS A 71 -7.17 -0.39 18.32
CA LYS A 71 -7.62 -1.47 19.21
C LYS A 71 -8.56 -2.40 18.47
N GLN A 72 -9.54 -1.85 17.76
CA GLN A 72 -10.48 -2.64 16.94
C GLN A 72 -9.74 -3.40 15.83
N MET A 73 -8.77 -2.76 15.16
CA MET A 73 -7.93 -3.42 14.17
C MET A 73 -7.12 -4.57 14.78
N ARG A 74 -6.56 -4.39 15.98
CA ARG A 74 -5.84 -5.45 16.69
C ARG A 74 -6.75 -6.63 17.02
N GLU A 75 -7.98 -6.37 17.50
CA GLU A 75 -8.97 -7.39 17.79
C GLU A 75 -9.43 -8.10 16.51
N TRP A 76 -9.57 -7.36 15.39
CA TRP A 76 -9.87 -7.90 14.09
C TRP A 76 -8.76 -8.83 13.60
N MET A 77 -7.50 -8.41 13.66
CA MET A 77 -6.35 -9.22 13.26
C MET A 77 -6.12 -10.43 14.17
N ALA A 78 -6.42 -10.32 15.47
CA ALA A 78 -6.25 -11.44 16.40
C ALA A 78 -7.15 -12.65 16.11
N ARG A 79 -8.22 -12.47 15.32
CA ARG A 79 -9.04 -13.58 14.81
C ARG A 79 -8.34 -14.39 13.71
N CYS A 80 -7.26 -13.86 13.15
CA CYS A 80 -6.53 -14.40 12.01
C CYS A 80 -5.14 -14.87 12.45
N GLU A 81 -5.05 -15.98 13.16
CA GLU A 81 -3.76 -16.59 13.50
C GLU A 81 -3.16 -17.28 12.28
N VAL A 82 -1.99 -16.84 11.85
CA VAL A 82 -1.21 -17.43 10.76
C VAL A 82 -0.13 -18.35 11.33
N ALA A 83 0.19 -19.42 10.62
CA ALA A 83 1.33 -20.26 10.95
C ALA A 83 2.64 -19.47 10.88
N THR A 84 3.68 -19.92 11.60
CA THR A 84 5.01 -19.33 11.53
C THR A 84 5.52 -19.34 10.09
N ASN A 85 6.06 -18.22 9.63
CA ASN A 85 6.61 -18.09 8.29
C ASN A 85 8.11 -18.36 8.26
N ASP A 86 8.48 -19.57 7.86
CA ASP A 86 9.90 -19.98 7.70
C ASP A 86 10.34 -19.99 6.21
N SER A 87 9.54 -19.43 5.31
CA SER A 87 9.80 -19.47 3.86
C SER A 87 10.92 -18.55 3.38
N GLY A 88 11.30 -17.55 4.18
CA GLY A 88 12.20 -16.48 3.76
C GLY A 88 11.53 -15.38 2.92
N ILE A 89 10.23 -15.50 2.59
CA ILE A 89 9.43 -14.45 1.95
C ILE A 89 8.99 -13.48 3.05
N PRO A 90 9.35 -12.18 3.00
CA PRO A 90 9.13 -11.28 4.14
C PRO A 90 7.67 -10.91 4.40
N PHE A 91 6.79 -11.09 3.42
CA PHE A 91 5.35 -10.91 3.55
C PHE A 91 4.63 -12.01 2.78
N VAL A 92 3.75 -12.74 3.45
CA VAL A 92 3.07 -13.93 2.92
C VAL A 92 1.56 -13.78 2.82
N GLY A 93 1.01 -12.67 3.25
CA GLY A 93 -0.41 -12.36 3.31
C GLY A 93 -0.79 -11.70 4.63
N GLY A 94 -2.06 -11.38 4.79
CA GLY A 94 -2.58 -10.66 5.96
C GLY A 94 -3.14 -9.29 5.61
N ALA A 95 -3.03 -8.33 6.53
CA ALA A 95 -3.62 -7.01 6.36
C ALA A 95 -2.72 -6.07 5.55
N VAL A 96 -3.26 -5.49 4.49
CA VAL A 96 -2.63 -4.43 3.69
C VAL A 96 -3.57 -3.25 3.59
N GLY A 97 -3.05 -2.04 3.78
CA GLY A 97 -3.85 -0.83 3.75
C GLY A 97 -3.05 0.41 4.14
N PHE A 98 -3.73 1.40 4.72
CA PHE A 98 -3.10 2.63 5.17
C PHE A 98 -3.66 3.13 6.49
N ILE A 99 -2.84 3.93 7.16
CA ILE A 99 -3.20 4.77 8.30
C ILE A 99 -3.06 6.22 7.83
N ALA A 100 -4.16 6.99 7.91
CA ALA A 100 -4.11 8.40 7.55
C ALA A 100 -3.23 9.18 8.53
N TYR A 101 -2.56 10.22 8.05
CA TYR A 101 -1.73 11.10 8.88
C TYR A 101 -2.51 11.67 10.08
N GLU A 102 -3.78 12.00 9.85
CA GLU A 102 -4.68 12.56 10.84
C GLU A 102 -5.00 11.62 12.02
N TYR A 103 -4.75 10.31 11.85
CA TYR A 103 -4.88 9.34 12.93
C TYR A 103 -3.99 9.68 14.14
N GLY A 104 -2.90 10.42 13.94
CA GLY A 104 -2.06 10.93 15.02
C GLY A 104 -2.82 11.69 16.11
N ARG A 105 -3.95 12.32 15.77
CA ARG A 105 -4.84 13.02 16.72
C ARG A 105 -5.56 12.10 17.70
N GLN A 106 -5.69 10.82 17.35
CA GLN A 106 -6.25 9.81 18.25
C GLN A 106 -5.20 9.29 19.26
N ILE A 107 -3.92 9.52 18.98
CA ILE A 107 -2.79 9.08 19.82
C ILE A 107 -2.33 10.23 20.73
N GLU A 108 -2.24 11.44 20.17
CA GLU A 108 -1.72 12.63 20.83
C GLU A 108 -2.73 13.78 20.76
N VAL A 109 -2.72 14.65 21.78
CA VAL A 109 -3.54 15.87 21.78
C VAL A 109 -2.92 16.90 20.84
N ILE A 110 -3.25 16.82 19.57
CA ILE A 110 -2.78 17.72 18.51
C ILE A 110 -3.93 18.64 18.10
N GLN A 111 -3.68 19.96 18.09
CA GLN A 111 -4.67 20.92 17.63
C GLN A 111 -4.99 20.73 16.14
N GLN A 112 -6.26 20.76 15.80
CA GLN A 112 -6.68 20.70 14.41
C GLN A 112 -6.38 22.04 13.73
N ALA A 113 -5.38 22.03 12.85
CA ALA A 113 -4.96 23.20 12.07
C ALA A 113 -5.54 23.23 10.64
N SER A 114 -6.17 22.13 10.19
CA SER A 114 -6.70 21.99 8.83
C SER A 114 -8.13 21.49 8.82
N VAL A 115 -8.86 21.82 7.77
CA VAL A 115 -10.20 21.28 7.50
C VAL A 115 -10.04 19.96 6.74
N ASP A 116 -10.78 18.93 7.18
CA ASP A 116 -10.92 17.72 6.40
C ASP A 116 -11.87 18.00 5.21
N ASP A 117 -11.28 18.05 4.02
CA ASP A 117 -11.99 18.32 2.76
C ASP A 117 -12.08 17.10 1.84
N ARG A 118 -11.69 15.91 2.33
CA ARG A 118 -11.60 14.70 1.50
C ARG A 118 -12.39 13.50 2.01
N ASN A 119 -12.79 13.48 3.26
CA ASN A 119 -13.48 12.37 3.91
C ASN A 119 -12.77 11.02 3.69
N ILE A 120 -11.45 11.00 3.84
CA ILE A 120 -10.66 9.78 3.76
C ILE A 120 -10.72 9.09 5.11
N PRO A 121 -10.97 7.76 5.18
CA PRO A 121 -10.97 7.04 6.44
C PRO A 121 -9.61 7.13 7.14
N ASP A 122 -9.63 7.19 8.47
CA ASP A 122 -8.41 7.20 9.28
C ASP A 122 -7.63 5.90 9.17
N LEU A 123 -8.32 4.78 9.03
CA LEU A 123 -7.77 3.44 8.84
C LEU A 123 -8.55 2.74 7.73
N HIS A 124 -7.82 2.13 6.80
CA HIS A 124 -8.39 1.23 5.80
C HIS A 124 -7.43 0.07 5.55
N PHE A 125 -7.91 -1.17 5.74
CA PHE A 125 -7.13 -2.39 5.52
C PHE A 125 -7.98 -3.48 4.89
N GLY A 126 -7.45 -4.13 3.86
CA GLY A 126 -7.95 -5.39 3.35
C GLY A 126 -7.20 -6.56 3.97
N LEU A 127 -7.88 -7.68 4.23
CA LEU A 127 -7.29 -8.92 4.71
C LEU A 127 -7.19 -9.92 3.57
N TYR A 128 -5.95 -10.22 3.18
CA TYR A 128 -5.62 -11.02 1.99
C TYR A 128 -5.10 -12.38 2.41
N ASP A 129 -5.81 -13.43 2.02
CA ASP A 129 -5.45 -14.83 2.26
C ASP A 129 -4.37 -15.33 1.30
N GLY A 130 -4.31 -14.73 0.13
CA GLY A 130 -3.33 -15.06 -0.89
C GLY A 130 -2.68 -13.82 -1.51
N ILE A 131 -1.39 -13.95 -1.83
CA ILE A 131 -0.61 -12.92 -2.50
C ILE A 131 0.33 -13.51 -3.54
N ALA A 132 0.78 -12.68 -4.47
CA ALA A 132 1.94 -12.96 -5.30
C ALA A 132 3.13 -12.15 -4.80
N ALA A 133 4.30 -12.77 -4.68
CA ALA A 133 5.54 -12.16 -4.23
C ALA A 133 6.62 -12.33 -5.31
N TYR A 134 7.15 -11.23 -5.82
CA TYR A 134 8.20 -11.23 -6.86
C TYR A 134 9.54 -10.87 -6.24
N ASN A 135 10.52 -11.76 -6.37
CA ASN A 135 11.89 -11.53 -5.96
C ASN A 135 12.71 -10.94 -7.12
N HIS A 136 13.08 -9.67 -7.03
CA HIS A 136 13.82 -8.97 -8.09
C HIS A 136 15.21 -9.53 -8.34
N ARG A 137 15.89 -10.03 -7.29
CA ARG A 137 17.25 -10.58 -7.41
C ARG A 137 17.27 -11.91 -8.14
N ARG A 138 16.24 -12.75 -7.90
CA ARG A 138 16.15 -14.10 -8.48
C ARG A 138 15.36 -14.13 -9.79
N GLY A 139 14.52 -13.10 -10.03
CA GLY A 139 13.56 -13.10 -11.13
C GLY A 139 12.46 -14.15 -10.95
N GLU A 140 12.12 -14.48 -9.70
CA GLU A 140 11.16 -15.52 -9.34
C GLU A 140 9.86 -14.94 -8.82
N LEU A 141 8.75 -15.53 -9.20
CA LEU A 141 7.41 -15.22 -8.70
C LEU A 141 6.90 -16.37 -7.85
N TYR A 142 6.45 -16.06 -6.66
CA TYR A 142 5.86 -16.97 -5.70
C TYR A 142 4.38 -16.66 -5.54
N LEU A 143 3.53 -17.67 -5.60
CA LEU A 143 2.13 -17.59 -5.17
C LEU A 143 2.07 -18.16 -3.76
N VAL A 144 1.50 -17.39 -2.84
CA VAL A 144 1.46 -17.73 -1.43
C VAL A 144 0.02 -17.67 -0.93
N ALA A 145 -0.45 -18.72 -0.27
CA ALA A 145 -1.74 -18.78 0.40
C ALA A 145 -1.55 -19.19 1.87
N ILE A 146 -2.11 -18.39 2.79
CA ILE A 146 -1.95 -18.59 4.23
C ILE A 146 -3.11 -19.38 4.88
N GLY A 147 -4.17 -19.70 4.12
CA GLY A 147 -5.24 -20.58 4.54
C GLY A 147 -6.21 -20.01 5.58
N LEU A 148 -6.43 -18.69 5.59
CA LEU A 148 -7.35 -18.05 6.54
C LEU A 148 -8.82 -18.28 6.21
N ARG A 149 -9.19 -18.34 4.94
CA ARG A 149 -10.58 -18.48 4.47
C ARG A 149 -10.93 -19.88 3.98
N GLY A 150 -10.01 -20.85 4.06
CA GLY A 150 -10.27 -22.22 3.63
C GLY A 150 -9.04 -22.92 3.03
N GLU A 151 -9.26 -23.77 2.03
CA GLU A 151 -8.17 -24.53 1.41
C GLU A 151 -7.19 -23.65 0.65
N ALA A 152 -5.94 -23.62 1.09
CA ALA A 152 -4.87 -22.84 0.46
C ALA A 152 -4.68 -23.17 -1.03
N ALA A 153 -4.94 -24.44 -1.43
CA ALA A 153 -4.87 -24.85 -2.84
C ALA A 153 -5.89 -24.12 -3.74
N VAL A 154 -7.06 -23.77 -3.23
CA VAL A 154 -8.07 -22.98 -3.97
C VAL A 154 -7.56 -21.57 -4.19
N VAL A 155 -6.97 -20.95 -3.15
CA VAL A 155 -6.39 -19.62 -3.23
C VAL A 155 -5.21 -19.57 -4.22
N ILE A 156 -4.33 -20.57 -4.21
CA ILE A 156 -3.23 -20.68 -5.18
C ILE A 156 -3.76 -20.77 -6.63
N LYS A 157 -4.80 -21.59 -6.85
CA LYS A 157 -5.43 -21.70 -8.18
C LYS A 157 -6.02 -20.36 -8.64
N GLU A 158 -6.64 -19.62 -7.75
CA GLU A 158 -7.18 -18.29 -8.01
C GLU A 158 -6.05 -17.30 -8.38
N LEU A 159 -4.99 -17.21 -7.57
CA LEU A 159 -3.82 -16.38 -7.85
C LEU A 159 -3.17 -16.73 -9.19
N ARG A 160 -3.05 -18.01 -9.51
CA ARG A 160 -2.53 -18.47 -10.79
C ARG A 160 -3.38 -17.95 -11.95
N SER A 161 -4.71 -18.05 -11.84
CA SER A 161 -5.61 -17.52 -12.87
C SER A 161 -5.44 -16.02 -13.08
N TRP A 162 -5.12 -15.27 -12.02
CA TRP A 162 -4.85 -13.83 -12.12
C TRP A 162 -3.50 -13.52 -12.79
N VAL A 163 -2.47 -14.30 -12.46
CA VAL A 163 -1.15 -14.17 -13.08
C VAL A 163 -1.18 -14.53 -14.57
N GLU A 164 -2.05 -15.44 -14.99
CA GLU A 164 -2.20 -15.87 -16.39
C GLU A 164 -3.24 -15.05 -17.19
N ALA A 165 -4.05 -14.21 -16.52
CA ALA A 165 -5.11 -13.46 -17.15
C ALA A 165 -4.56 -12.48 -18.20
N GLU A 166 -5.28 -12.37 -19.33
CA GLU A 166 -5.09 -11.26 -20.25
C GLU A 166 -5.87 -10.04 -19.74
N VAL A 167 -5.23 -8.88 -19.70
CA VAL A 167 -5.86 -7.62 -19.31
C VAL A 167 -5.57 -6.57 -20.38
N GLU A 168 -6.56 -5.74 -20.65
CA GLU A 168 -6.39 -4.61 -21.55
C GLU A 168 -5.47 -3.57 -20.90
N ARG A 169 -4.48 -3.11 -21.65
CA ARG A 169 -3.59 -2.06 -21.20
C ARG A 169 -4.32 -0.73 -21.11
N VAL A 170 -4.30 -0.15 -19.91
CA VAL A 170 -4.94 1.12 -19.63
C VAL A 170 -3.92 2.25 -19.80
N THR A 171 -4.33 3.34 -20.45
CA THR A 171 -3.49 4.51 -20.71
C THR A 171 -4.14 5.79 -20.20
N VAL A 172 -3.33 6.84 -19.98
CA VAL A 172 -3.86 8.17 -19.66
C VAL A 172 -4.55 8.74 -20.90
N PRO A 173 -5.84 9.11 -20.82
CA PRO A 173 -6.53 9.75 -21.92
C PRO A 173 -5.91 11.10 -22.28
N ALA A 174 -6.02 11.51 -23.54
CA ALA A 174 -5.66 12.88 -23.94
C ALA A 174 -6.51 13.87 -23.13
N ASN A 175 -5.90 14.95 -22.66
CA ASN A 175 -6.55 16.00 -21.85
C ASN A 175 -7.21 15.48 -20.55
N ALA A 176 -6.69 14.39 -19.96
CA ALA A 176 -7.22 13.83 -18.72
C ALA A 176 -7.06 14.77 -17.50
N PHE A 177 -6.05 15.66 -17.51
CA PHE A 177 -5.77 16.56 -16.41
C PHE A 177 -6.39 17.95 -16.64
N GLY A 178 -7.14 18.44 -15.65
CA GLY A 178 -7.60 19.82 -15.58
C GLY A 178 -6.54 20.78 -15.08
N ALA A 179 -6.95 22.02 -14.78
CA ALA A 179 -6.06 23.01 -14.18
C ALA A 179 -5.59 22.57 -12.78
N TRP A 180 -4.34 22.87 -12.48
CA TRP A 180 -3.73 22.61 -11.17
C TRP A 180 -3.99 23.76 -10.21
N GLU A 181 -4.38 23.43 -9.01
CA GLU A 181 -4.55 24.32 -7.87
C GLU A 181 -3.59 23.93 -6.76
N TRP A 182 -2.92 24.91 -6.18
CA TRP A 182 -1.93 24.73 -5.12
C TRP A 182 -2.44 25.30 -3.81
N ASN A 183 -2.14 24.65 -2.68
CA ASN A 183 -2.55 25.14 -1.35
C ASN A 183 -1.70 26.31 -0.84
N MET A 184 -0.60 26.63 -1.51
CA MET A 184 0.23 27.80 -1.23
C MET A 184 0.98 28.23 -2.49
N SER A 185 1.30 29.51 -2.58
CA SER A 185 2.14 30.06 -3.64
C SER A 185 3.62 29.72 -3.44
N GLN A 186 4.44 29.93 -4.47
CA GLN A 186 5.88 29.76 -4.37
C GLN A 186 6.47 30.69 -3.29
N THR A 187 6.07 31.95 -3.23
CA THR A 187 6.56 32.92 -2.23
C THR A 187 6.22 32.47 -0.80
N GLU A 188 5.02 31.98 -0.57
CA GLU A 188 4.62 31.43 0.75
C GLU A 188 5.43 30.19 1.12
N PHE A 189 5.68 29.29 0.16
CA PHE A 189 6.51 28.13 0.39
C PHE A 189 7.95 28.51 0.76
N GLU A 190 8.58 29.40 0.00
CA GLU A 190 9.93 29.89 0.26
C GLU A 190 10.05 30.59 1.62
N ALA A 191 9.05 31.42 1.99
CA ALA A 191 9.01 32.06 3.31
C ALA A 191 8.93 31.04 4.46
N LYS A 192 8.12 29.96 4.29
CA LYS A 192 8.04 28.87 5.28
C LYS A 192 9.36 28.11 5.39
N VAL A 193 10.05 27.85 4.26
CA VAL A 193 11.39 27.22 4.28
C VAL A 193 12.40 28.12 5.03
N ALA A 194 12.38 29.43 4.80
CA ALA A 194 13.24 30.37 5.54
C ALA A 194 12.94 30.32 7.04
N ALA A 195 11.68 30.35 7.46
CA ALA A 195 11.30 30.26 8.88
C ALA A 195 11.75 28.91 9.52
N VAL A 196 11.61 27.79 8.81
CA VAL A 196 12.09 26.47 9.29
C VAL A 196 13.61 26.49 9.50
N ARG A 197 14.38 27.13 8.60
CA ARG A 197 15.84 27.27 8.76
C ARG A 197 16.20 28.07 10.00
N GLU A 198 15.46 29.15 10.31
CA GLU A 198 15.66 29.92 11.56
C GLU A 198 15.35 29.07 12.79
N PHE A 199 14.27 28.30 12.83
CA PHE A 199 13.96 27.38 13.94
C PHE A 199 15.03 26.31 14.14
N ILE A 200 15.63 25.81 13.07
CA ILE A 200 16.75 24.85 13.15
C ILE A 200 18.00 25.57 13.71
N ALA A 201 18.29 26.78 13.23
CA ALA A 201 19.46 27.56 13.67
C ALA A 201 19.37 27.97 15.14
N SER A 202 18.17 28.29 15.65
CA SER A 202 17.92 28.60 17.07
C SER A 202 17.91 27.37 17.98
N GLY A 203 17.82 26.17 17.40
CA GLY A 203 17.76 24.93 18.18
C GLY A 203 16.36 24.54 18.67
N ASP A 204 15.31 25.21 18.19
CA ASP A 204 13.92 24.90 18.55
C ASP A 204 13.47 23.55 17.96
N VAL A 205 13.97 23.22 16.76
CA VAL A 205 13.74 21.95 16.08
C VAL A 205 15.02 21.48 15.39
N TYR A 206 15.17 20.19 15.15
CA TYR A 206 16.28 19.66 14.34
C TYR A 206 15.86 19.27 12.92
N GLN A 207 14.57 19.06 12.68
CA GLN A 207 14.00 18.73 11.38
C GLN A 207 12.54 19.16 11.32
N VAL A 208 12.09 19.58 10.14
CA VAL A 208 10.68 19.83 9.83
C VAL A 208 10.35 19.26 8.46
N ASN A 209 9.25 18.52 8.36
CA ASN A 209 8.68 18.09 7.09
C ASN A 209 7.65 19.12 6.61
N LEU A 210 8.05 19.96 5.67
CA LEU A 210 7.16 20.94 5.03
C LEU A 210 6.48 20.30 3.81
N SER A 211 5.15 20.20 3.84
CA SER A 211 4.37 19.62 2.77
C SER A 211 3.66 20.66 1.93
N GLN A 212 3.56 20.42 0.63
CA GLN A 212 2.75 21.18 -0.30
C GLN A 212 1.74 20.26 -0.98
N ARG A 213 0.51 20.74 -1.20
CA ARG A 213 -0.55 20.00 -1.89
C ARG A 213 -0.92 20.69 -3.20
N ALA A 214 -0.92 19.90 -4.25
CA ALA A 214 -1.54 20.26 -5.52
C ALA A 214 -2.77 19.41 -5.77
N ARG A 215 -3.79 19.93 -6.40
CA ARG A 215 -4.97 19.21 -6.85
C ARG A 215 -5.36 19.59 -8.26
N CYS A 216 -5.96 18.65 -8.98
CA CYS A 216 -6.59 18.91 -10.27
C CYS A 216 -7.75 17.93 -10.47
N ARG A 217 -8.66 18.26 -11.40
CA ARG A 217 -9.57 17.25 -11.94
C ARG A 217 -8.77 16.27 -12.78
N TYR A 218 -9.08 14.99 -12.63
CA TYR A 218 -8.51 13.94 -13.44
C TYR A 218 -9.62 13.03 -13.97
N ALA A 219 -9.66 12.81 -15.29
CA ALA A 219 -10.65 11.98 -15.96
C ALA A 219 -9.97 10.78 -16.61
N GLY A 220 -9.44 9.89 -15.79
CA GLY A 220 -8.76 8.70 -16.26
C GLY A 220 -8.53 7.67 -15.16
N PRO A 221 -8.01 6.51 -15.50
CA PRO A 221 -7.67 5.46 -14.53
C PRO A 221 -6.41 5.80 -13.73
N ALA A 222 -6.37 5.38 -12.47
CA ALA A 222 -5.27 5.69 -11.55
C ALA A 222 -3.97 4.92 -11.87
N LEU A 223 -4.09 3.69 -12.40
CA LEU A 223 -2.93 2.83 -12.64
C LEU A 223 -1.84 3.45 -13.55
N PRO A 224 -2.16 4.09 -14.69
CA PRO A 224 -1.14 4.73 -15.52
C PRO A 224 -0.37 5.86 -14.80
N ILE A 225 -1.00 6.54 -13.83
CA ILE A 225 -0.31 7.53 -12.98
C ILE A 225 0.73 6.83 -12.12
N PHE A 226 0.36 5.73 -11.46
CA PHE A 226 1.31 4.92 -10.68
C PHE A 226 2.48 4.46 -11.53
N GLN A 227 2.21 3.91 -12.72
CA GLN A 227 3.25 3.45 -13.64
C GLN A 227 4.17 4.59 -14.12
N ALA A 228 3.63 5.78 -14.36
CA ALA A 228 4.42 6.95 -14.74
C ALA A 228 5.32 7.42 -13.59
N LEU A 229 4.79 7.50 -12.37
CA LEU A 229 5.55 7.86 -11.17
C LEU A 229 6.64 6.83 -10.87
N ARG A 230 6.32 5.54 -10.97
CA ARG A 230 7.27 4.44 -10.78
C ARG A 230 8.48 4.53 -11.71
N ARG A 231 8.26 4.94 -12.97
CA ARG A 231 9.36 5.13 -13.94
C ARG A 231 10.12 6.43 -13.74
N GLY A 232 9.41 7.51 -13.42
CA GLY A 232 10.00 8.84 -13.28
C GLY A 232 10.65 9.11 -11.93
N ASN A 233 10.19 8.42 -10.89
CA ASN A 233 10.67 8.55 -9.51
C ASN A 233 10.73 7.16 -8.85
N PRO A 234 11.66 6.28 -9.28
CA PRO A 234 11.79 4.96 -8.69
C PRO A 234 12.13 5.04 -7.20
N ALA A 235 11.41 4.25 -6.40
CA ALA A 235 11.54 4.25 -4.95
C ALA A 235 11.40 2.82 -4.38
N PRO A 236 12.05 2.52 -3.24
CA PRO A 236 12.02 1.18 -2.65
C PRO A 236 10.68 0.83 -1.96
N TYR A 237 9.84 1.82 -1.68
CA TYR A 237 8.55 1.65 -0.98
C TYR A 237 7.40 2.30 -1.75
N SER A 238 7.31 2.02 -3.04
CA SER A 238 6.19 2.45 -3.87
C SER A 238 4.94 1.64 -3.57
N ALA A 239 3.78 2.26 -3.62
CA ALA A 239 2.51 1.59 -3.38
C ALA A 239 1.41 2.08 -4.31
N TYR A 240 0.58 1.14 -4.76
CA TYR A 240 -0.74 1.37 -5.33
C TYR A 240 -1.75 0.61 -4.49
N LEU A 241 -2.74 1.29 -3.95
CA LEU A 241 -3.82 0.68 -3.18
C LEU A 241 -5.15 1.12 -3.76
N ASP A 242 -5.99 0.18 -4.14
CA ASP A 242 -7.39 0.41 -4.51
C ASP A 242 -8.30 0.07 -3.32
N THR A 243 -9.03 1.04 -2.81
CA THR A 243 -9.99 0.84 -1.71
C THR A 243 -11.44 0.78 -2.19
N GLY A 244 -11.66 0.80 -3.50
CA GLY A 244 -12.96 0.90 -4.15
C GLY A 244 -13.32 2.36 -4.47
N ASP A 245 -13.43 3.20 -3.47
CA ASP A 245 -13.80 4.62 -3.64
C ASP A 245 -12.57 5.53 -3.83
N LEU A 246 -11.41 5.08 -3.39
CA LEU A 246 -10.15 5.82 -3.37
C LEU A 246 -9.01 4.96 -3.90
N GLN A 247 -8.13 5.54 -4.71
CA GLN A 247 -6.84 4.95 -5.05
C GLN A 247 -5.72 5.77 -4.41
N VAL A 248 -4.90 5.10 -3.60
CA VAL A 248 -3.68 5.68 -3.02
C VAL A 248 -2.50 5.29 -3.88
N ILE A 249 -1.75 6.29 -4.32
CA ILE A 249 -0.51 6.12 -5.10
C ILE A 249 0.63 6.78 -4.34
N SER A 250 1.69 6.04 -4.08
CA SER A 250 2.86 6.53 -3.34
C SER A 250 4.16 6.08 -3.99
N THR A 251 5.17 6.95 -3.98
CA THR A 251 6.56 6.64 -4.34
C THR A 251 7.44 7.09 -3.17
N SER A 252 7.40 6.36 -2.06
CA SER A 252 8.14 6.70 -0.84
C SER A 252 9.56 6.15 -0.88
N PRO A 253 10.57 6.98 -0.58
CA PRO A 253 11.95 6.52 -0.45
C PRO A 253 12.25 5.89 0.92
N GLU A 254 11.35 6.04 1.90
CA GLU A 254 11.62 5.75 3.30
C GLU A 254 10.62 4.77 3.90
N GLN A 255 11.12 3.85 4.72
CA GLN A 255 10.33 2.91 5.48
C GLN A 255 9.88 3.55 6.81
N PHE A 256 8.57 3.54 7.09
CA PHE A 256 8.04 4.08 8.35
C PHE A 256 8.44 3.22 9.55
N LEU A 257 8.05 1.95 9.57
CA LEU A 257 8.35 1.02 10.65
C LEU A 257 8.57 -0.39 10.12
N ARG A 258 9.45 -1.15 10.78
CA ARG A 258 9.61 -2.58 10.58
C ARG A 258 9.82 -3.27 11.92
N LYS A 259 8.94 -4.22 12.24
CA LYS A 259 9.11 -5.14 13.35
C LYS A 259 9.66 -6.47 12.83
N ARG A 260 10.74 -6.96 13.40
CA ARG A 260 11.33 -8.28 13.16
C ARG A 260 11.05 -9.21 14.33
#